data_1213e900ad39397d88a6e19179122e8f
#
_entry.id   1213e900ad39397d88a6e19179122e8f
#
_cell.length_a   1.000
_cell.length_b   1.000
_cell.length_c   1.000
_cell.angle_alpha   90.00
_cell.angle_beta   90.00
_cell.angle_gamma   90.00
#
_symmetry.space_group_name_H-M   'P 1'
#
loop_
_entity.id
_entity.type
_entity.pdbx_description
1 polymer ?
#
loop_
_entity_poly.entity_id
_entity_poly.type
_entity_poly.pdbx_seq_one_letter_code
_entity_poly.pdbx_strand_id
1 'polypeptide(L)'
;GRTVRAAYLENCVVYAGTAILADCAINAQLYSDGAIRIVSGRGTVIGGLLTAVDRVDVNVIGARSGVLTEIALGQRSFALIEATDLERSLEQMKKEHKELERSLEYLEQQEPSKEISAKISNFRLRYATTGLKLDAMRRRLKLLREERFDLSQCRLCCQVVYPKAKISIGSDTITVSNLETQCNVHLSKKGIQLR
;
A
#
# COMPACT_ATOMS: atom_id res chain seq x y z
N GLY A 1 -5.05 5.22 -12.84
CA GLY A 1 -6.31 5.94 -12.99
C GLY A 1 -7.13 5.95 -11.71
N ARG A 2 -8.20 6.78 -11.65
CA ARG A 2 -9.07 6.78 -10.46
C ARG A 2 -9.89 5.49 -10.36
N THR A 3 -10.49 5.06 -11.45
CA THR A 3 -11.31 3.84 -11.50
C THR A 3 -10.82 2.95 -12.64
N VAL A 4 -10.74 1.65 -12.38
CA VAL A 4 -10.43 0.62 -13.37
C VAL A 4 -11.68 -0.23 -13.59
N ARG A 5 -12.00 -0.51 -14.86
CA ARG A 5 -13.07 -1.43 -15.27
C ARG A 5 -12.53 -2.46 -16.23
N ALA A 6 -12.80 -3.74 -15.97
CA ALA A 6 -12.37 -4.85 -16.82
C ALA A 6 -13.36 -6.01 -16.70
N ALA A 7 -13.51 -6.82 -17.74
CA ALA A 7 -14.26 -8.05 -17.63
C ALA A 7 -13.42 -9.12 -16.92
N TYR A 8 -12.14 -9.27 -17.30
CA TYR A 8 -11.23 -10.26 -16.75
C TYR A 8 -9.91 -9.62 -16.31
N LEU A 9 -9.45 -10.03 -15.14
CA LEU A 9 -8.16 -9.67 -14.57
C LEU A 9 -7.43 -10.97 -14.23
N GLU A 10 -6.43 -11.34 -14.99
CA GLU A 10 -5.70 -12.60 -14.80
C GLU A 10 -4.19 -12.35 -14.78
N ASN A 11 -3.49 -12.95 -13.79
CA ASN A 11 -2.03 -12.88 -13.65
C ASN A 11 -1.48 -11.44 -13.76
N CYS A 12 -2.16 -10.46 -13.20
CA CYS A 12 -1.85 -9.05 -13.35
C CYS A 12 -1.82 -8.31 -12.01
N VAL A 13 -1.22 -7.13 -12.03
CA VAL A 13 -1.22 -6.19 -10.91
C VAL A 13 -1.96 -4.92 -11.32
N VAL A 14 -2.97 -4.52 -10.57
CA VAL A 14 -3.83 -3.37 -10.88
C VAL A 14 -3.90 -2.44 -9.67
N TYR A 15 -3.70 -1.14 -9.93
CA TYR A 15 -3.84 -0.08 -8.94
C TYR A 15 -4.92 0.91 -9.35
N ALA A 16 -5.85 1.23 -8.43
CA ALA A 16 -6.89 2.21 -8.64
C ALA A 16 -7.04 3.15 -7.43
N GLY A 17 -7.12 4.45 -7.69
CA GLY A 17 -7.26 5.46 -6.63
C GLY A 17 -8.67 5.54 -6.02
N THR A 18 -9.69 4.92 -6.64
CA THR A 18 -11.07 4.99 -6.14
C THR A 18 -11.79 3.65 -6.16
N ALA A 19 -11.75 2.94 -7.27
CA ALA A 19 -12.44 1.66 -7.38
C ALA A 19 -11.88 0.76 -8.49
N ILE A 20 -11.98 -0.57 -8.26
CA ILE A 20 -11.81 -1.60 -9.27
C ILE A 20 -13.14 -2.32 -9.47
N LEU A 21 -13.60 -2.39 -10.71
CA LEU A 21 -14.82 -3.06 -11.13
C LEU A 21 -14.46 -4.15 -12.12
N ALA A 22 -14.76 -5.41 -11.82
CA ALA A 22 -14.48 -6.52 -12.72
C ALA A 22 -15.58 -7.59 -12.65
N ASP A 23 -15.60 -8.50 -13.63
CA ASP A 23 -16.48 -9.66 -13.63
C ASP A 23 -15.77 -10.89 -13.06
N CYS A 24 -14.45 -10.97 -13.20
CA CYS A 24 -13.64 -12.07 -12.70
C CYS A 24 -12.19 -11.63 -12.45
N ALA A 25 -11.58 -12.17 -11.37
CA ALA A 25 -10.16 -12.01 -11.10
C ALA A 25 -9.53 -13.37 -10.77
N ILE A 26 -8.44 -13.71 -11.47
CA ILE A 26 -7.73 -14.98 -11.29
C ILE A 26 -6.25 -14.68 -11.07
N ASN A 27 -5.73 -15.12 -9.92
CA ASN A 27 -4.32 -14.93 -9.55
C ASN A 27 -3.83 -13.48 -9.77
N ALA A 28 -4.70 -12.50 -9.46
CA ALA A 28 -4.44 -11.09 -9.67
C ALA A 28 -4.15 -10.38 -8.34
N GLN A 29 -3.33 -9.32 -8.40
CA GLN A 29 -3.10 -8.43 -7.28
C GLN A 29 -3.81 -7.11 -7.53
N LEU A 30 -4.86 -6.85 -6.78
CA LEU A 30 -5.74 -5.70 -6.96
C LEU A 30 -5.64 -4.77 -5.77
N TYR A 31 -5.28 -3.52 -6.02
CA TYR A 31 -5.08 -2.50 -4.99
C TYR A 31 -5.97 -1.29 -5.27
N SER A 32 -6.87 -0.96 -4.34
CA SER A 32 -7.76 0.19 -4.44
C SER A 32 -7.71 1.03 -3.17
N ASP A 33 -7.56 2.35 -3.30
CA ASP A 33 -7.72 3.28 -2.18
C ASP A 33 -9.19 3.59 -1.84
N GLY A 34 -10.13 2.86 -2.42
CA GLY A 34 -11.55 2.83 -2.09
C GLY A 34 -12.09 1.41 -2.12
N ALA A 35 -12.93 1.08 -3.09
CA ALA A 35 -13.63 -0.19 -3.17
C ALA A 35 -13.14 -1.12 -4.29
N ILE A 36 -13.31 -2.43 -4.10
CA ILE A 36 -13.20 -3.44 -5.16
C ILE A 36 -14.55 -4.15 -5.28
N ARG A 37 -15.11 -4.17 -6.49
CA ARG A 37 -16.41 -4.79 -6.76
C ARG A 37 -16.30 -5.78 -7.91
N ILE A 38 -16.48 -7.07 -7.60
CA ILE A 38 -16.44 -8.17 -8.57
C ILE A 38 -17.74 -8.95 -8.39
N VAL A 39 -18.84 -8.33 -8.85
CA VAL A 39 -20.21 -8.83 -8.66
C VAL A 39 -20.95 -9.04 -9.99
N SER A 40 -20.39 -8.53 -11.10
CA SER A 40 -20.95 -8.74 -12.44
C SER A 40 -20.52 -10.09 -12.99
N GLY A 41 -21.18 -10.59 -14.00
CA GLY A 41 -20.86 -11.87 -14.64
C GLY A 41 -20.80 -13.02 -13.65
N ARG A 42 -19.65 -13.70 -13.58
CA ARG A 42 -19.42 -14.75 -12.58
C ARG A 42 -19.17 -14.21 -11.17
N GLY A 43 -18.69 -12.98 -11.06
CA GLY A 43 -18.38 -12.35 -9.80
C GLY A 43 -17.35 -13.12 -8.96
N THR A 44 -16.35 -13.74 -9.59
CA THR A 44 -15.48 -14.72 -8.96
C THR A 44 -14.06 -14.21 -8.81
N VAL A 45 -13.47 -14.45 -7.64
CA VAL A 45 -12.05 -14.21 -7.34
C VAL A 45 -11.38 -15.51 -6.93
N ILE A 46 -10.34 -15.93 -7.65
CA ILE A 46 -9.61 -17.17 -7.39
C ILE A 46 -8.12 -16.87 -7.29
N GLY A 47 -7.54 -17.06 -6.12
CA GLY A 47 -6.13 -16.76 -5.88
C GLY A 47 -5.80 -15.27 -5.91
N GLY A 48 -4.55 -14.95 -5.58
CA GLY A 48 -4.06 -13.56 -5.56
C GLY A 48 -4.43 -12.78 -4.32
N LEU A 49 -4.33 -11.44 -4.41
CA LEU A 49 -4.54 -10.52 -3.29
C LEU A 49 -5.44 -9.35 -3.71
N LEU A 50 -6.48 -9.10 -2.95
CA LEU A 50 -7.31 -7.91 -3.05
C LEU A 50 -7.08 -7.01 -1.85
N THR A 51 -6.65 -5.77 -2.07
CA THR A 51 -6.47 -4.77 -1.01
C THR A 51 -7.37 -3.58 -1.29
N ALA A 52 -8.25 -3.25 -0.36
CA ALA A 52 -9.16 -2.12 -0.45
C ALA A 52 -9.20 -1.34 0.88
N VAL A 53 -9.45 -0.04 0.79
CA VAL A 53 -9.61 0.77 2.01
C VAL A 53 -10.98 0.51 2.64
N ASP A 54 -12.05 0.67 1.86
CA ASP A 54 -13.39 0.72 2.41
C ASP A 54 -14.12 -0.63 2.29
N ARG A 55 -14.18 -1.17 1.08
CA ARG A 55 -15.14 -2.22 0.77
C ARG A 55 -14.65 -3.18 -0.32
N VAL A 56 -14.98 -4.45 -0.11
CA VAL A 56 -14.85 -5.50 -1.13
C VAL A 56 -16.20 -6.19 -1.29
N ASP A 57 -16.75 -6.16 -2.52
CA ASP A 57 -17.97 -6.89 -2.89
C ASP A 57 -17.60 -7.95 -3.94
N VAL A 58 -17.82 -9.20 -3.65
CA VAL A 58 -17.49 -10.34 -4.52
C VAL A 58 -18.59 -11.39 -4.40
N ASN A 59 -19.01 -12.04 -5.49
CA ASN A 59 -19.98 -13.12 -5.35
C ASN A 59 -19.30 -14.40 -4.82
N VAL A 60 -18.15 -14.77 -5.39
CA VAL A 60 -17.46 -16.02 -5.03
C VAL A 60 -15.99 -15.77 -4.73
N ILE A 61 -15.53 -16.15 -3.56
CA ILE A 61 -14.13 -16.06 -3.12
C ILE A 61 -13.53 -17.44 -3.01
N GLY A 62 -12.41 -17.65 -3.72
CA GLY A 62 -11.70 -18.93 -3.76
C GLY A 62 -12.31 -19.93 -4.74
N ALA A 63 -11.91 -21.17 -4.63
CA ALA A 63 -12.37 -22.29 -5.46
C ALA A 63 -12.33 -23.60 -4.67
N ARG A 64 -13.03 -24.63 -5.15
CA ARG A 64 -13.01 -25.98 -4.57
C ARG A 64 -11.61 -26.60 -4.51
N SER A 65 -10.72 -26.19 -5.41
CA SER A 65 -9.30 -26.59 -5.42
C SER A 65 -8.50 -26.08 -4.23
N GLY A 66 -9.05 -25.17 -3.41
CA GLY A 66 -8.40 -24.65 -2.22
C GLY A 66 -7.22 -23.74 -2.52
N VAL A 67 -7.29 -22.95 -3.59
CA VAL A 67 -6.29 -21.90 -3.91
C VAL A 67 -6.37 -20.79 -2.88
N LEU A 68 -5.22 -20.44 -2.31
CA LEU A 68 -5.13 -19.33 -1.36
C LEU A 68 -5.58 -18.03 -2.03
N THR A 69 -6.61 -17.41 -1.46
CA THR A 69 -7.13 -16.11 -1.90
C THR A 69 -7.09 -15.17 -0.72
N GLU A 70 -6.35 -14.04 -0.87
CA GLU A 70 -6.16 -13.09 0.22
C GLU A 70 -6.96 -11.82 -0.02
N ILE A 71 -7.63 -11.33 1.03
CA ILE A 71 -8.38 -10.07 1.02
C ILE A 71 -7.94 -9.24 2.23
N ALA A 72 -7.51 -8.02 1.98
CA ALA A 72 -7.09 -7.07 3.00
C ALA A 72 -7.93 -5.77 2.91
N LEU A 73 -8.49 -5.36 4.04
CA LEU A 73 -9.29 -4.14 4.17
C LEU A 73 -8.64 -3.16 5.15
N GLY A 74 -8.91 -1.87 4.96
CA GLY A 74 -8.43 -0.81 5.82
C GLY A 74 -6.98 -0.40 5.56
N GLN A 75 -6.43 -0.74 4.39
CA GLN A 75 -5.07 -0.41 4.00
C GLN A 75 -5.06 0.47 2.75
N ARG A 76 -4.45 1.65 2.83
CA ARG A 76 -4.21 2.50 1.68
C ARG A 76 -2.98 2.04 0.91
N SER A 77 -3.22 1.41 -0.21
CA SER A 77 -2.15 0.82 -1.04
C SER A 77 -1.21 1.86 -1.60
N PHE A 78 -1.73 3.02 -2.04
CA PHE A 78 -0.88 4.11 -2.54
C PHE A 78 -0.06 4.76 -1.44
N ALA A 79 -0.61 4.96 -0.25
CA ALA A 79 0.14 5.47 0.89
C ALA A 79 1.27 4.52 1.30
N LEU A 80 1.05 3.22 1.23
CA LEU A 80 2.06 2.20 1.53
C LEU A 80 3.19 2.20 0.49
N ILE A 81 2.86 2.29 -0.79
CA ILE A 81 3.83 2.40 -1.89
C ILE A 81 4.63 3.70 -1.75
N GLU A 82 3.95 4.84 -1.57
CA GLU A 82 4.59 6.13 -1.37
C GLU A 82 5.53 6.11 -0.16
N ALA A 83 5.13 5.51 0.96
CA ALA A 83 5.96 5.37 2.15
C ALA A 83 7.23 4.56 1.86
N THR A 84 7.10 3.42 1.17
CA THR A 84 8.24 2.57 0.80
C THR A 84 9.23 3.28 -0.13
N ASP A 85 8.73 4.02 -1.12
CA ASP A 85 9.56 4.79 -2.05
C ASP A 85 10.25 5.97 -1.34
N LEU A 86 9.53 6.64 -0.43
CA LEU A 86 10.10 7.70 0.40
C LEU A 86 11.18 7.16 1.35
N GLU A 87 11.01 6.00 1.96
CA GLU A 87 12.01 5.37 2.81
C GLU A 87 13.30 5.07 2.04
N ARG A 88 13.18 4.50 0.84
CA ARG A 88 14.32 4.24 -0.04
C ARG A 88 15.05 5.52 -0.43
N SER A 89 14.29 6.54 -0.85
CA SER A 89 14.83 7.84 -1.24
C SER A 89 15.48 8.57 -0.06
N LEU A 90 14.93 8.43 1.13
CA LEU A 90 15.45 9.01 2.36
C LEU A 90 16.79 8.39 2.75
N GLU A 91 16.94 7.07 2.63
CA GLU A 91 18.22 6.40 2.89
C GLU A 91 19.31 6.81 1.89
N GLN A 92 18.96 6.95 0.62
CA GLN A 92 19.89 7.43 -0.40
C GLN A 92 20.33 8.88 -0.13
N MET A 93 19.38 9.74 0.17
CA MET A 93 19.67 11.16 0.45
C MET A 93 20.44 11.38 1.75
N LYS A 94 20.24 10.54 2.77
CA LYS A 94 21.07 10.55 3.99
C LYS A 94 22.54 10.25 3.69
N LYS A 95 22.81 9.29 2.79
CA LYS A 95 24.18 8.98 2.38
C LYS A 95 24.82 10.17 1.69
N GLU A 96 24.11 10.77 0.71
CA GLU A 96 24.58 11.98 0.00
C GLU A 96 24.86 13.13 0.98
N HIS A 97 23.95 13.38 1.91
CA HIS A 97 24.09 14.45 2.91
C HIS A 97 25.33 14.24 3.79
N LYS A 98 25.61 13.01 4.22
CA LYS A 98 26.79 12.65 5.00
C LYS A 98 28.10 12.76 4.19
N GLU A 99 28.07 12.48 2.89
CA GLU A 99 29.21 12.69 2.00
C GLU A 99 29.51 14.17 1.81
N LEU A 100 28.47 15.00 1.67
CA LEU A 100 28.63 16.46 1.61
C LEU A 100 29.20 17.03 2.90
N GLU A 101 28.76 16.54 4.05
CA GLU A 101 29.31 16.92 5.37
C GLU A 101 30.81 16.65 5.45
N ARG A 102 31.23 15.42 5.14
CA ARG A 102 32.66 15.05 5.11
C ARG A 102 33.47 15.87 4.12
N SER A 103 32.89 16.17 2.96
CA SER A 103 33.55 16.99 1.93
C SER A 103 33.75 18.43 2.40
N LEU A 104 32.75 18.98 3.12
CA LEU A 104 32.85 20.31 3.73
C LEU A 104 33.94 20.34 4.81
N GLU A 105 33.94 19.39 5.72
CA GLU A 105 34.96 19.28 6.78
C GLU A 105 36.37 19.22 6.18
N TYR A 106 36.55 18.42 5.11
CA TYR A 106 37.83 18.33 4.42
C TYR A 106 38.27 19.66 3.76
N LEU A 107 37.33 20.35 3.08
CA LEU A 107 37.63 21.61 2.41
C LEU A 107 37.90 22.75 3.40
N GLU A 108 37.27 22.74 4.57
CA GLU A 108 37.47 23.75 5.62
C GLU A 108 38.83 23.61 6.33
N GLN A 109 39.49 22.43 6.21
CA GLN A 109 40.86 22.21 6.74
C GLN A 109 41.96 22.65 5.77
N GLN A 110 41.63 23.01 4.52
CA GLN A 110 42.63 23.44 3.52
C GLN A 110 42.95 24.92 3.64
N GLU A 111 44.14 25.30 3.14
CA GLU A 111 44.52 26.70 3.10
C GLU A 111 43.55 27.55 2.27
N PRO A 112 43.15 28.74 2.76
CA PRO A 112 42.16 29.56 2.10
C PRO A 112 42.64 30.07 0.72
N SER A 113 41.89 29.66 -0.33
CA SER A 113 42.06 30.20 -1.68
C SER A 113 40.71 30.64 -2.25
N LYS A 114 40.71 31.49 -3.28
CA LYS A 114 39.45 31.90 -3.94
C LYS A 114 38.67 30.71 -4.48
N GLU A 115 39.38 29.72 -5.03
CA GLU A 115 38.75 28.49 -5.56
C GLU A 115 38.15 27.61 -4.45
N ILE A 116 38.86 27.44 -3.34
CA ILE A 116 38.41 26.67 -2.19
C ILE A 116 37.19 27.36 -1.55
N SER A 117 37.21 28.68 -1.39
CA SER A 117 36.09 29.46 -0.87
C SER A 117 34.81 29.31 -1.74
N ALA A 118 34.96 29.32 -3.07
CA ALA A 118 33.84 29.10 -3.98
C ALA A 118 33.30 27.68 -3.90
N LYS A 119 34.17 26.65 -3.77
CA LYS A 119 33.78 25.27 -3.56
C LYS A 119 33.03 25.11 -2.23
N ILE A 120 33.52 25.62 -1.14
CA ILE A 120 32.87 25.58 0.18
C ILE A 120 31.48 26.21 0.10
N SER A 121 31.34 27.37 -0.55
CA SER A 121 30.03 28.03 -0.71
C SER A 121 29.01 27.16 -1.46
N ASN A 122 29.44 26.50 -2.55
CA ASN A 122 28.59 25.57 -3.31
C ASN A 122 28.22 24.35 -2.50
N PHE A 123 29.18 23.73 -1.81
CA PHE A 123 28.92 22.57 -0.97
C PHE A 123 28.00 22.90 0.21
N ARG A 124 28.17 24.05 0.85
CA ARG A 124 27.27 24.54 1.91
C ARG A 124 25.84 24.71 1.41
N LEU A 125 25.65 25.27 0.21
CA LEU A 125 24.33 25.42 -0.40
C LEU A 125 23.68 24.04 -0.66
N ARG A 126 24.46 23.11 -1.22
CA ARG A 126 23.98 21.73 -1.46
C ARG A 126 23.65 21.02 -0.14
N TYR A 127 24.49 21.14 0.88
CA TYR A 127 24.26 20.57 2.19
C TYR A 127 22.98 21.11 2.83
N ALA A 128 22.78 22.41 2.83
CA ALA A 128 21.56 23.03 3.33
C ALA A 128 20.31 22.56 2.56
N THR A 129 20.41 22.50 1.21
CA THR A 129 19.29 22.07 0.37
C THR A 129 18.94 20.60 0.59
N THR A 130 19.92 19.71 0.72
CA THR A 130 19.68 18.29 1.01
C THR A 130 19.11 18.09 2.41
N GLY A 131 19.54 18.88 3.40
CA GLY A 131 18.95 18.89 4.74
C GLY A 131 17.46 19.23 4.74
N LEU A 132 17.07 20.31 4.03
CA LEU A 132 15.67 20.69 3.88
C LEU A 132 14.82 19.61 3.20
N LYS A 133 15.38 18.95 2.17
CA LYS A 133 14.71 17.84 1.49
C LYS A 133 14.52 16.64 2.42
N LEU A 134 15.53 16.28 3.20
CA LEU A 134 15.45 15.21 4.21
C LEU A 134 14.33 15.48 5.22
N ASP A 135 14.23 16.71 5.72
CA ASP A 135 13.20 17.08 6.68
C ASP A 135 11.79 17.08 6.07
N ALA A 136 11.66 17.49 4.81
CA ALA A 136 10.39 17.41 4.09
C ALA A 136 9.96 15.95 3.89
N MET A 137 10.87 15.06 3.49
CA MET A 137 10.61 13.63 3.33
C MET A 137 10.23 12.97 4.66
N ARG A 138 10.93 13.28 5.75
CA ARG A 138 10.61 12.77 7.09
C ARG A 138 9.21 13.18 7.54
N ARG A 139 8.85 14.47 7.34
CA ARG A 139 7.51 14.97 7.65
C ARG A 139 6.45 14.27 6.82
N ARG A 140 6.67 14.08 5.53
CA ARG A 140 5.72 13.37 4.66
C ARG A 140 5.54 11.91 5.09
N LEU A 141 6.64 11.20 5.38
CA LEU A 141 6.60 9.82 5.85
C LEU A 141 5.83 9.69 7.19
N LYS A 142 6.03 10.66 8.10
CA LYS A 142 5.29 10.71 9.36
C LYS A 142 3.79 10.85 9.13
N LEU A 143 3.37 11.76 8.25
CA LEU A 143 1.96 11.96 7.89
C LEU A 143 1.34 10.68 7.31
N LEU A 144 2.04 10.00 6.38
CA LEU A 144 1.56 8.75 5.79
C LEU A 144 1.37 7.64 6.83
N ARG A 145 2.22 7.59 7.86
CA ARG A 145 2.14 6.61 8.96
C ARG A 145 1.08 6.94 10.01
N GLU A 146 0.79 8.22 10.22
CA GLU A 146 -0.20 8.70 11.20
C GLU A 146 -1.62 8.71 10.65
N GLU A 147 -1.80 8.56 9.35
CA GLU A 147 -3.11 8.56 8.71
C GLU A 147 -3.89 7.30 9.13
N ARG A 148 -4.72 7.44 10.16
CA ARG A 148 -5.58 6.36 10.66
C ARG A 148 -6.86 6.31 9.85
N PHE A 149 -7.18 5.12 9.36
CA PHE A 149 -8.47 4.83 8.77
C PHE A 149 -9.42 4.24 9.82
N ASP A 150 -10.69 4.63 9.75
CA ASP A 150 -11.71 4.04 10.62
C ASP A 150 -12.08 2.64 10.13
N LEU A 151 -11.44 1.64 10.71
CA LEU A 151 -11.63 0.24 10.36
C LEU A 151 -13.07 -0.25 10.59
N SER A 152 -13.88 0.48 11.36
CA SER A 152 -15.29 0.14 11.58
C SER A 152 -16.14 0.27 10.31
N GLN A 153 -15.66 1.04 9.33
CA GLN A 153 -16.29 1.22 8.03
C GLN A 153 -15.98 0.10 7.03
N CYS A 154 -14.92 -0.70 7.30
CA CYS A 154 -14.53 -1.78 6.42
C CYS A 154 -15.61 -2.85 6.30
N ARG A 155 -15.93 -3.25 5.07
CA ARG A 155 -16.92 -4.31 4.79
C ARG A 155 -16.45 -5.20 3.66
N LEU A 156 -16.58 -6.51 3.87
CA LEU A 156 -16.53 -7.51 2.81
C LEU A 156 -17.89 -8.18 2.69
N CYS A 157 -18.48 -8.13 1.51
CA CYS A 157 -19.73 -8.80 1.21
C CYS A 157 -19.50 -9.87 0.14
N CYS A 158 -19.94 -11.11 0.39
CA CYS A 158 -19.82 -12.19 -0.59
C CYS A 158 -20.95 -13.22 -0.44
N GLN A 159 -21.29 -13.89 -1.53
CA GLN A 159 -22.28 -14.95 -1.54
C GLN A 159 -21.67 -16.29 -1.09
N VAL A 160 -20.44 -16.58 -1.54
CA VAL A 160 -19.77 -17.85 -1.23
C VAL A 160 -18.29 -17.59 -0.97
N VAL A 161 -17.76 -18.19 0.12
CA VAL A 161 -16.32 -18.22 0.41
C VAL A 161 -15.88 -19.67 0.54
N TYR A 162 -14.90 -20.04 -0.23
CA TYR A 162 -14.27 -21.37 -0.15
C TYR A 162 -13.19 -21.40 0.93
N PRO A 163 -12.88 -22.60 1.47
CA PRO A 163 -11.77 -22.79 2.41
C PRO A 163 -10.43 -22.25 1.89
N LYS A 164 -9.55 -21.88 2.82
CA LYS A 164 -8.24 -21.24 2.60
C LYS A 164 -8.31 -19.77 2.13
N ALA A 165 -9.49 -19.16 2.06
CA ALA A 165 -9.57 -17.71 1.94
C ALA A 165 -9.06 -17.07 3.24
N LYS A 166 -8.16 -16.09 3.10
CA LYS A 166 -7.58 -15.32 4.20
C LYS A 166 -8.10 -13.90 4.13
N ILE A 167 -8.76 -13.46 5.20
CA ILE A 167 -9.39 -12.14 5.27
C ILE A 167 -8.75 -11.35 6.41
N SER A 168 -8.25 -10.15 6.10
CA SER A 168 -7.62 -9.25 7.05
C SER A 168 -8.35 -7.91 7.08
N ILE A 169 -8.54 -7.34 8.28
CA ILE A 169 -9.04 -5.97 8.49
C ILE A 169 -8.08 -5.27 9.47
N GLY A 170 -7.28 -4.34 8.95
CA GLY A 170 -6.19 -3.75 9.72
C GLY A 170 -5.17 -4.81 10.13
N SER A 171 -4.97 -5.00 11.44
CA SER A 171 -4.06 -6.00 12.02
C SER A 171 -4.70 -7.38 12.22
N ASP A 172 -6.02 -7.46 12.25
CA ASP A 172 -6.72 -8.70 12.52
C ASP A 172 -6.83 -9.55 11.26
N THR A 173 -6.71 -10.86 11.41
CA THR A 173 -6.75 -11.80 10.28
C THR A 173 -7.51 -13.07 10.67
N ILE A 174 -8.35 -13.53 9.76
CA ILE A 174 -9.01 -14.83 9.86
C ILE A 174 -8.73 -15.66 8.61
N THR A 175 -8.70 -16.98 8.76
CA THR A 175 -8.65 -17.93 7.65
C THR A 175 -9.92 -18.75 7.66
N VAL A 176 -10.61 -18.77 6.53
CA VAL A 176 -11.86 -19.54 6.38
C VAL A 176 -11.53 -21.03 6.25
N SER A 177 -12.05 -21.84 7.17
CA SER A 177 -11.77 -23.28 7.22
C SER A 177 -12.83 -24.11 6.50
N ASN A 178 -14.07 -23.64 6.46
CA ASN A 178 -15.20 -24.31 5.84
C ASN A 178 -15.80 -23.47 4.71
N LEU A 179 -16.65 -24.08 3.88
CA LEU A 179 -17.46 -23.36 2.93
C LEU A 179 -18.49 -22.52 3.67
N GLU A 180 -18.46 -21.20 3.44
CA GLU A 180 -19.41 -20.26 4.02
C GLU A 180 -20.24 -19.58 2.93
N THR A 181 -21.51 -19.27 3.26
CA THR A 181 -22.43 -18.65 2.30
C THR A 181 -23.09 -17.39 2.90
N GLN A 182 -23.41 -16.42 2.04
CA GLN A 182 -24.03 -15.14 2.40
C GLN A 182 -23.26 -14.37 3.47
N CYS A 183 -21.94 -14.27 3.28
CA CYS A 183 -21.04 -13.71 4.27
C CYS A 183 -20.96 -12.20 4.23
N ASN A 184 -21.14 -11.59 5.38
CA ASN A 184 -20.80 -10.20 5.65
C ASN A 184 -19.69 -10.17 6.70
N VAL A 185 -18.51 -9.68 6.30
CA VAL A 185 -17.35 -9.61 7.18
C VAL A 185 -17.11 -8.17 7.59
N HIS A 186 -16.96 -7.93 8.88
CA HIS A 186 -16.67 -6.62 9.45
C HIS A 186 -15.84 -6.74 10.73
N LEU A 187 -15.19 -5.68 11.12
CA LEU A 187 -14.47 -5.60 12.38
C LEU A 187 -15.43 -5.23 13.51
N SER A 188 -15.39 -6.00 14.59
CA SER A 188 -16.10 -5.73 15.84
C SER A 188 -15.11 -5.56 16.99
N LYS A 189 -15.59 -5.17 18.19
CA LYS A 189 -14.74 -5.11 19.41
C LYS A 189 -14.09 -6.45 19.80
N LYS A 190 -14.59 -7.57 19.27
CA LYS A 190 -14.08 -8.93 19.53
C LYS A 190 -13.21 -9.47 18.37
N GLY A 191 -12.81 -8.64 17.42
CA GLY A 191 -12.11 -9.02 16.20
C GLY A 191 -13.03 -9.13 14.98
N ILE A 192 -12.52 -9.76 13.93
CA ILE A 192 -13.27 -9.97 12.67
C ILE A 192 -14.44 -10.90 12.91
N GLN A 193 -15.63 -10.49 12.51
CA GLN A 193 -16.84 -11.31 12.52
C GLN A 193 -17.28 -11.63 11.10
N LEU A 194 -17.59 -12.89 10.87
CA LEU A 194 -18.18 -13.44 9.65
C LEU A 194 -19.63 -13.83 10.01
N ARG A 195 -20.60 -13.21 9.34
CA ARG A 195 -22.04 -13.44 9.53
C ARG A 195 -22.72 -13.68 8.20
#